data_e18e78af1a1ba31f54fa810932682fb9
#
_entry.id   e18e78af1a1ba31f54fa810932682fb9
#
_cell.length_a   1.000
_cell.length_b   1.000
_cell.length_c   1.000
_cell.angle_alpha   90.00
_cell.angle_beta   90.00
_cell.angle_gamma   90.00
#
_symmetry.space_group_name_H-M   'P 1'
#
loop_
_entity.id
_entity.type
_entity.pdbx_description
1 polymer ?
#
loop_
_entity_poly.entity_id
_entity_poly.type
_entity_poly.pdbx_seq_one_letter_code
_entity_poly.pdbx_strand_id
1 'polypeptide(L)'
;MWVGQQLADGLDFWGFLGSLILGGIILGIYTGLLGYVGAKTGLSLDLLSQRAFGEKGSYLPSAMTSFTPIGWFGVGSFVSGGTATPNFARFAKNGKAGAITTVVAFFIGNSLMFFFGAVSSIFVGGNDIFEVMVRLNLFYLAVLVLGLNIWTTNDNALYTAGLGLANIFHQRKKPMVLLSGIIGTVASVWLYYNFCGWL
;
A
#
# COMPACT_ATOMS: atom_id res chain seq x y z
N MET A 1 -10.65 3.96 0.55
CA MET A 1 -11.97 4.58 0.44
C MET A 1 -12.39 5.28 1.73
N TRP A 2 -12.25 4.69 2.90
CA TRP A 2 -12.51 5.33 4.19
C TRP A 2 -11.81 6.70 4.37
N VAL A 3 -10.54 6.82 4.00
CA VAL A 3 -9.80 8.10 4.05
C VAL A 3 -10.41 9.17 3.12
N GLY A 4 -10.89 8.78 1.94
CA GLY A 4 -11.56 9.70 1.01
C GLY A 4 -12.88 10.23 1.59
N GLN A 5 -13.60 9.39 2.30
CA GLN A 5 -14.83 9.77 3.01
C GLN A 5 -14.52 10.76 4.15
N GLN A 6 -13.57 10.45 5.01
CA GLN A 6 -13.15 11.35 6.10
C GLN A 6 -12.69 12.72 5.60
N LEU A 7 -12.02 12.77 4.45
CA LEU A 7 -11.65 14.04 3.80
C LEU A 7 -12.86 14.79 3.25
N ALA A 8 -13.85 14.07 2.72
CA ALA A 8 -15.07 14.68 2.19
C ALA A 8 -15.98 15.23 3.31
N ASP A 9 -16.02 14.55 4.45
CA ASP A 9 -16.82 14.97 5.61
C ASP A 9 -16.22 16.19 6.32
N GLY A 10 -14.89 16.39 6.22
CA GLY A 10 -14.17 17.47 6.92
C GLY A 10 -13.82 18.69 6.07
N LEU A 11 -13.98 18.63 4.74
CA LEU A 11 -13.56 19.68 3.81
C LEU A 11 -14.69 20.02 2.82
N ASP A 12 -14.74 21.28 2.38
CA ASP A 12 -15.53 21.67 1.23
C ASP A 12 -14.96 21.07 -0.07
N PHE A 13 -15.74 21.10 -1.16
CA PHE A 13 -15.35 20.50 -2.44
C PHE A 13 -13.97 20.97 -2.94
N TRP A 14 -13.69 22.28 -2.84
CA TRP A 14 -12.41 22.84 -3.29
C TRP A 14 -11.25 22.44 -2.39
N GLY A 15 -11.46 22.39 -1.08
CA GLY A 15 -10.50 21.89 -0.10
C GLY A 15 -10.19 20.42 -0.32
N PHE A 16 -11.20 19.59 -0.55
CA PHE A 16 -11.05 18.18 -0.90
C PHE A 16 -10.23 17.99 -2.19
N LEU A 17 -10.61 18.70 -3.27
CA LEU A 17 -9.92 18.62 -4.55
C LEU A 17 -8.47 19.09 -4.45
N GLY A 18 -8.23 20.20 -3.75
CA GLY A 18 -6.90 20.74 -3.50
C GLY A 18 -6.00 19.75 -2.72
N SER A 19 -6.53 19.16 -1.66
CA SER A 19 -5.83 18.15 -0.85
C SER A 19 -5.48 16.90 -1.66
N LEU A 20 -6.41 16.43 -2.50
CA LEU A 20 -6.24 15.27 -3.36
C LEU A 20 -5.15 15.51 -4.41
N ILE A 21 -5.16 16.66 -5.07
CA ILE A 21 -4.15 17.02 -6.07
C ILE A 21 -2.78 17.19 -5.42
N LEU A 22 -2.71 17.95 -4.32
CA LEU A 22 -1.45 18.21 -3.62
C LEU A 22 -0.82 16.90 -3.09
N GLY A 23 -1.62 16.08 -2.42
CA GLY A 23 -1.17 14.78 -1.94
C GLY A 23 -0.72 13.85 -3.07
N GLY A 24 -1.48 13.85 -4.18
CA GLY A 24 -1.13 13.10 -5.38
C GLY A 24 0.18 13.56 -6.03
N ILE A 25 0.43 14.86 -6.10
CA ILE A 25 1.70 15.42 -6.61
C ILE A 25 2.87 15.01 -5.73
N ILE A 26 2.77 15.21 -4.42
CA ILE A 26 3.84 14.86 -3.46
C ILE A 26 4.16 13.37 -3.55
N LEU A 27 3.13 12.52 -3.48
CA LEU A 27 3.31 11.08 -3.55
C LEU A 27 3.84 10.64 -4.93
N GLY A 28 3.35 11.26 -6.01
CA GLY A 28 3.81 10.99 -7.38
C GLY A 28 5.28 11.31 -7.58
N ILE A 29 5.77 12.46 -7.09
CA ILE A 29 7.18 12.82 -7.14
C ILE A 29 8.02 11.81 -6.35
N TYR A 30 7.62 11.54 -5.11
CA TYR A 30 8.32 10.61 -4.23
C TYR A 30 8.42 9.19 -4.83
N THR A 31 7.29 8.63 -5.26
CA THR A 31 7.26 7.27 -5.84
C THR A 31 7.92 7.22 -7.21
N GLY A 32 7.83 8.30 -7.99
CA GLY A 32 8.51 8.42 -9.28
C GLY A 32 10.03 8.39 -9.16
N LEU A 33 10.59 9.09 -8.17
CA LEU A 33 12.03 9.05 -7.88
C LEU A 33 12.47 7.65 -7.45
N LEU A 34 11.74 7.01 -6.55
CA LEU A 34 12.01 5.64 -6.11
C LEU A 34 11.88 4.64 -7.26
N GLY A 35 10.84 4.79 -8.09
CA GLY A 35 10.64 3.95 -9.28
C GLY A 35 11.77 4.10 -10.30
N TYR A 36 12.24 5.32 -10.53
CA TYR A 36 13.40 5.58 -11.40
C TYR A 36 14.65 4.88 -10.89
N VAL A 37 14.97 5.03 -9.60
CA VAL A 37 16.15 4.42 -8.99
C VAL A 37 16.04 2.90 -9.02
N GLY A 38 14.89 2.33 -8.64
CA GLY A 38 14.65 0.88 -8.68
C GLY A 38 14.81 0.29 -10.07
N ALA A 39 14.21 0.92 -11.09
CA ALA A 39 14.31 0.46 -12.47
C ALA A 39 15.71 0.65 -13.07
N LYS A 40 16.43 1.73 -12.70
CA LYS A 40 17.79 2.00 -13.18
C LYS A 40 18.82 1.03 -12.59
N THR A 41 18.66 0.67 -11.32
CA THR A 41 19.62 -0.17 -10.60
C THR A 41 19.27 -1.65 -10.61
N GLY A 42 18.02 -2.00 -10.87
CA GLY A 42 17.49 -3.37 -10.75
C GLY A 42 17.44 -3.90 -9.30
N LEU A 43 17.59 -3.01 -8.31
CA LEU A 43 17.67 -3.38 -6.91
C LEU A 43 16.31 -3.22 -6.20
N SER A 44 16.06 -4.09 -5.23
CA SER A 44 14.95 -3.93 -4.29
C SER A 44 15.22 -2.79 -3.31
N LEU A 45 14.17 -2.34 -2.60
CA LEU A 45 14.30 -1.33 -1.55
C LEU A 45 15.38 -1.70 -0.52
N ASP A 46 15.40 -2.95 -0.08
CA ASP A 46 16.34 -3.43 0.93
C ASP A 46 17.80 -3.29 0.48
N LEU A 47 18.08 -3.69 -0.77
CA LEU A 47 19.41 -3.56 -1.35
C LEU A 47 19.81 -2.10 -1.62
N LEU A 48 18.84 -1.25 -1.98
CA LEU A 48 19.07 0.20 -2.09
C LEU A 48 19.39 0.80 -0.72
N SER A 49 18.67 0.40 0.31
CA SER A 49 18.90 0.82 1.69
C SER A 49 20.27 0.37 2.21
N GLN A 50 20.69 -0.85 1.88
CA GLN A 50 22.05 -1.33 2.20
C GLN A 50 23.14 -0.47 1.55
N ARG A 51 22.94 -0.08 0.29
CA ARG A 51 23.90 0.80 -0.40
C ARG A 51 23.93 2.21 0.15
N ALA A 52 22.78 2.73 0.62
CA ALA A 52 22.68 4.09 1.14
C ALA A 52 23.13 4.21 2.60
N PHE A 53 22.78 3.25 3.45
CA PHE A 53 22.93 3.32 4.91
C PHE A 53 23.86 2.23 5.49
N GLY A 54 24.42 1.39 4.63
CA GLY A 54 25.19 0.21 5.04
C GLY A 54 24.29 -0.94 5.51
N GLU A 55 24.92 -2.06 5.82
CA GLU A 55 24.22 -3.30 6.17
C GLU A 55 23.31 -3.14 7.40
N LYS A 56 23.85 -2.64 8.51
CA LYS A 56 23.10 -2.44 9.75
C LYS A 56 22.03 -1.33 9.63
N GLY A 57 22.33 -0.26 8.89
CA GLY A 57 21.40 0.84 8.66
C GLY A 57 20.19 0.45 7.81
N SER A 58 20.30 -0.58 6.98
CA SER A 58 19.19 -1.09 6.16
C SER A 58 18.12 -1.85 6.97
N TYR A 59 18.45 -2.29 8.19
CA TYR A 59 17.48 -3.03 9.01
C TYR A 59 16.25 -2.22 9.38
N LEU A 60 16.42 -0.91 9.61
CA LEU A 60 15.29 -0.05 9.95
C LEU A 60 14.27 0.08 8.81
N PRO A 61 14.65 0.49 7.57
CA PRO A 61 13.72 0.48 6.44
C PRO A 61 13.10 -0.89 6.16
N SER A 62 13.90 -1.97 6.26
CA SER A 62 13.40 -3.33 6.04
C SER A 62 12.41 -3.76 7.13
N ALA A 63 12.64 -3.42 8.38
CA ALA A 63 11.70 -3.66 9.47
C ALA A 63 10.40 -2.88 9.25
N MET A 64 10.48 -1.60 8.92
CA MET A 64 9.30 -0.78 8.65
C MET A 64 8.44 -1.37 7.51
N THR A 65 9.05 -1.76 6.38
CA THR A 65 8.32 -2.35 5.26
C THR A 65 7.83 -3.77 5.51
N SER A 66 8.44 -4.51 6.45
CA SER A 66 8.00 -5.85 6.84
C SER A 66 6.86 -5.81 7.85
N PHE A 67 6.92 -4.91 8.84
CA PHE A 67 5.92 -4.84 9.91
C PHE A 67 4.71 -3.97 9.56
N THR A 68 4.84 -3.00 8.64
CA THR A 68 3.70 -2.17 8.22
C THR A 68 2.54 -2.97 7.61
N PRO A 69 2.76 -4.01 6.78
CA PRO A 69 1.67 -4.86 6.32
C PRO A 69 0.98 -5.65 7.43
N ILE A 70 1.66 -5.87 8.54
CA ILE A 70 1.10 -6.56 9.71
C ILE A 70 0.18 -5.62 10.52
N GLY A 71 0.48 -4.31 10.49
CA GLY A 71 -0.29 -3.27 11.17
C GLY A 71 -1.07 -2.37 10.19
N TRP A 72 -1.91 -2.94 9.34
CA TRP A 72 -2.62 -2.26 8.22
C TRP A 72 -3.59 -1.14 8.63
N PHE A 73 -3.61 -0.72 9.86
CA PHE A 73 -4.53 0.26 10.39
C PHE A 73 -3.86 1.62 10.64
N GLY A 74 -3.41 2.33 9.61
CA GLY A 74 -2.91 3.67 9.83
C GLY A 74 -2.47 4.41 8.57
N VAL A 75 -2.40 5.72 8.71
CA VAL A 75 -1.95 6.73 7.72
C VAL A 75 -0.61 6.38 7.05
N GLY A 76 0.18 5.47 7.65
CA GLY A 76 1.47 5.01 7.11
C GLY A 76 1.41 4.10 5.89
N SER A 77 0.25 3.51 5.54
CA SER A 77 0.16 2.52 4.47
C SER A 77 0.48 3.07 3.08
N PHE A 78 0.10 4.30 2.78
CA PHE A 78 0.40 4.94 1.49
C PHE A 78 1.88 5.27 1.32
N VAL A 79 2.51 5.82 2.35
CA VAL A 79 3.95 6.11 2.34
C VAL A 79 4.74 4.81 2.28
N SER A 80 4.34 3.80 3.03
CA SER A 80 4.98 2.48 3.02
C SER A 80 4.85 1.80 1.66
N GLY A 81 3.65 1.82 1.04
CA GLY A 81 3.43 1.32 -0.30
C GLY A 81 4.28 2.05 -1.35
N GLY A 82 4.34 3.39 -1.26
CA GLY A 82 5.20 4.22 -2.10
C GLY A 82 6.69 3.90 -1.92
N THR A 83 7.14 3.69 -0.68
CA THR A 83 8.53 3.33 -0.36
C THR A 83 8.91 1.96 -0.93
N ALA A 84 7.99 1.01 -0.97
CA ALA A 84 8.19 -0.32 -1.57
C ALA A 84 8.25 -0.31 -3.11
N THR A 85 8.02 0.82 -3.76
CA THR A 85 8.05 0.96 -5.24
C THR A 85 9.27 0.32 -5.91
N PRO A 86 10.52 0.42 -5.41
CA PRO A 86 11.67 -0.23 -6.05
C PRO A 86 11.53 -1.74 -6.17
N ASN A 87 10.79 -2.40 -5.28
CA ASN A 87 10.58 -3.84 -5.31
C ASN A 87 9.84 -4.30 -6.58
N PHE A 88 9.03 -3.43 -7.17
CA PHE A 88 8.25 -3.68 -8.39
C PHE A 88 8.88 -2.99 -9.60
N ALA A 89 9.28 -1.72 -9.48
CA ALA A 89 9.82 -0.91 -10.57
C ALA A 89 11.15 -1.44 -11.12
N ARG A 90 11.90 -2.23 -10.35
CA ARG A 90 13.15 -2.87 -10.79
C ARG A 90 13.00 -3.78 -12.02
N PHE A 91 11.78 -4.23 -12.33
CA PHE A 91 11.49 -5.05 -13.51
C PHE A 91 11.16 -4.22 -14.75
N ALA A 92 11.10 -2.89 -14.65
CA ALA A 92 10.84 -2.02 -15.79
C ALA A 92 12.03 -2.00 -16.76
N LYS A 93 11.76 -1.76 -18.04
CA LYS A 93 12.78 -1.78 -19.12
C LYS A 93 13.90 -0.75 -18.90
N ASN A 94 13.58 0.40 -18.32
CA ASN A 94 14.55 1.46 -18.02
C ASN A 94 14.02 2.37 -16.90
N GLY A 95 14.89 3.24 -16.36
CA GLY A 95 14.56 4.14 -15.26
C GLY A 95 13.41 5.10 -15.58
N LYS A 96 13.34 5.63 -16.82
CA LYS A 96 12.25 6.53 -17.24
C LYS A 96 10.91 5.81 -17.26
N ALA A 97 10.86 4.59 -17.83
CA ALA A 97 9.64 3.79 -17.84
C ALA A 97 9.18 3.45 -16.40
N GLY A 98 10.11 3.06 -15.53
CA GLY A 98 9.81 2.82 -14.11
C GLY A 98 9.22 4.04 -13.42
N ALA A 99 9.83 5.21 -13.60
CA ALA A 99 9.34 6.46 -13.02
C ALA A 99 7.94 6.82 -13.54
N ILE A 100 7.74 6.84 -14.86
CA ILE A 100 6.45 7.24 -15.47
C ILE A 100 5.34 6.28 -15.03
N THR A 101 5.57 4.97 -15.12
CA THR A 101 4.57 3.96 -14.73
C THR A 101 4.18 4.12 -13.25
N THR A 102 5.15 4.39 -12.39
CA THR A 102 4.90 4.56 -10.96
C THR A 102 4.13 5.84 -10.66
N VAL A 103 4.53 6.98 -11.27
CA VAL A 103 3.81 8.25 -11.12
C VAL A 103 2.37 8.10 -11.56
N VAL A 104 2.14 7.52 -12.75
CA VAL A 104 0.79 7.30 -13.29
C VAL A 104 -0.02 6.40 -12.36
N ALA A 105 0.55 5.27 -11.91
CA ALA A 105 -0.14 4.33 -11.05
C ALA A 105 -0.53 4.97 -9.70
N PHE A 106 0.38 5.67 -9.04
CA PHE A 106 0.10 6.28 -7.73
C PHE A 106 -0.75 7.55 -7.84
N PHE A 107 -0.49 8.42 -8.81
CA PHE A 107 -1.27 9.65 -8.96
C PHE A 107 -2.70 9.34 -9.41
N ILE A 108 -2.87 8.63 -10.52
CA ILE A 108 -4.20 8.33 -11.07
C ILE A 108 -4.93 7.32 -10.19
N GLY A 109 -4.27 6.22 -9.79
CA GLY A 109 -4.88 5.16 -8.99
C GLY A 109 -5.40 5.67 -7.65
N ASN A 110 -4.58 6.41 -6.90
CA ASN A 110 -5.01 6.98 -5.62
C ASN A 110 -6.07 8.07 -5.80
N SER A 111 -5.91 8.96 -6.79
CA SER A 111 -6.89 10.01 -7.05
C SER A 111 -8.27 9.43 -7.39
N LEU A 112 -8.33 8.42 -8.24
CA LEU A 112 -9.59 7.73 -8.56
C LEU A 112 -10.18 7.02 -7.34
N MET A 113 -9.34 6.34 -6.55
CA MET A 113 -9.79 5.64 -5.35
C MET A 113 -10.42 6.61 -4.33
N PHE A 114 -9.77 7.75 -4.07
CA PHE A 114 -10.32 8.77 -3.17
C PHE A 114 -11.56 9.44 -3.72
N PHE A 115 -11.55 9.78 -5.01
CA PHE A 115 -12.70 10.39 -5.68
C PHE A 115 -13.92 9.50 -5.62
N PHE A 116 -13.82 8.23 -6.05
CA PHE A 116 -14.94 7.30 -5.97
C PHE A 116 -15.37 7.00 -4.53
N GLY A 117 -14.44 6.98 -3.57
CA GLY A 117 -14.76 6.86 -2.15
C GLY A 117 -15.62 8.02 -1.65
N ALA A 118 -15.23 9.26 -1.96
CA ALA A 118 -15.97 10.46 -1.58
C ALA A 118 -17.35 10.53 -2.25
N VAL A 119 -17.41 10.32 -3.58
CA VAL A 119 -18.67 10.34 -4.33
C VAL A 119 -19.63 9.27 -3.80
N SER A 120 -19.15 8.05 -3.57
CA SER A 120 -19.98 6.96 -3.05
C SER A 120 -20.56 7.29 -1.67
N SER A 121 -19.78 7.89 -0.79
CA SER A 121 -20.22 8.31 0.54
C SER A 121 -21.29 9.39 0.46
N ILE A 122 -21.08 10.43 -0.34
CA ILE A 122 -22.00 11.56 -0.46
C ILE A 122 -23.35 11.15 -1.07
N PHE A 123 -23.36 10.31 -2.13
CA PHE A 123 -24.57 10.01 -2.88
C PHE A 123 -25.36 8.79 -2.35
N VAL A 124 -24.66 7.79 -1.83
CA VAL A 124 -25.30 6.53 -1.41
C VAL A 124 -25.37 6.43 0.11
N GLY A 125 -24.45 7.09 0.80
CA GLY A 125 -24.20 6.93 2.23
C GLY A 125 -23.66 5.53 2.52
N GLY A 126 -22.71 5.40 3.41
CA GLY A 126 -22.07 4.15 3.78
C GLY A 126 -20.63 4.40 4.20
N ASN A 127 -20.10 3.54 5.05
CA ASN A 127 -18.78 3.73 5.63
C ASN A 127 -17.66 3.16 4.75
N ASP A 128 -17.99 2.28 3.81
CA ASP A 128 -17.05 1.71 2.86
C ASP A 128 -17.72 1.30 1.53
N ILE A 129 -16.89 0.93 0.54
CA ILE A 129 -17.39 0.55 -0.79
C ILE A 129 -18.23 -0.72 -0.77
N PHE A 130 -17.95 -1.65 0.16
CA PHE A 130 -18.72 -2.88 0.28
C PHE A 130 -20.17 -2.55 0.71
N GLU A 131 -20.34 -1.72 1.74
CA GLU A 131 -21.62 -1.27 2.20
C GLU A 131 -22.39 -0.49 1.11
N VAL A 132 -21.70 0.39 0.38
CA VAL A 132 -22.27 1.12 -0.75
C VAL A 132 -22.80 0.15 -1.82
N MET A 133 -21.99 -0.85 -2.20
CA MET A 133 -22.42 -1.85 -3.20
C MET A 133 -23.58 -2.71 -2.70
N VAL A 134 -23.60 -3.06 -1.41
CA VAL A 134 -24.74 -3.80 -0.80
C VAL A 134 -26.01 -2.96 -0.84
N ARG A 135 -25.95 -1.67 -0.52
CA ARG A 135 -27.08 -0.73 -0.62
C ARG A 135 -27.62 -0.59 -2.05
N LEU A 136 -26.74 -0.74 -3.05
CA LEU A 136 -27.10 -0.75 -4.48
C LEU A 136 -27.58 -2.13 -4.96
N ASN A 137 -27.84 -3.10 -4.08
CA ASN A 137 -28.22 -4.49 -4.40
C ASN A 137 -27.17 -5.24 -5.24
N LEU A 138 -25.89 -4.87 -5.13
CA LEU A 138 -24.77 -5.50 -5.84
C LEU A 138 -23.96 -6.45 -4.95
N PHE A 139 -24.62 -7.17 -4.03
CA PHE A 139 -23.95 -7.99 -3.01
C PHE A 139 -22.93 -8.98 -3.58
N TYR A 140 -23.30 -9.76 -4.59
CA TYR A 140 -22.38 -10.75 -5.19
C TYR A 140 -21.17 -10.11 -5.86
N LEU A 141 -21.36 -8.96 -6.51
CA LEU A 141 -20.28 -8.19 -7.11
C LEU A 141 -19.38 -7.59 -6.01
N ALA A 142 -19.96 -7.12 -4.91
CA ALA A 142 -19.21 -6.61 -3.75
C ALA A 142 -18.29 -7.69 -3.16
N VAL A 143 -18.79 -8.91 -2.95
CA VAL A 143 -18.00 -10.05 -2.45
C VAL A 143 -16.85 -10.39 -3.39
N LEU A 144 -17.11 -10.44 -4.69
CA LEU A 144 -16.10 -10.75 -5.70
C LEU A 144 -15.02 -9.66 -5.75
N VAL A 145 -15.41 -8.39 -5.80
CA VAL A 145 -14.46 -7.26 -5.83
C VAL A 145 -13.63 -7.21 -4.55
N LEU A 146 -14.26 -7.39 -3.38
CA LEU A 146 -13.57 -7.42 -2.10
C LEU A 146 -12.58 -8.59 -2.03
N GLY A 147 -13.00 -9.79 -2.45
CA GLY A 147 -12.14 -10.98 -2.47
C GLY A 147 -10.91 -10.81 -3.36
N LEU A 148 -11.08 -10.28 -4.57
CA LEU A 148 -9.97 -9.98 -5.47
C LEU A 148 -9.05 -8.89 -4.93
N ASN A 149 -9.62 -7.86 -4.30
CA ASN A 149 -8.83 -6.79 -3.68
C ASN A 149 -7.98 -7.32 -2.51
N ILE A 150 -8.56 -8.11 -1.62
CA ILE A 150 -7.85 -8.72 -0.50
C ILE A 150 -6.73 -9.63 -1.01
N TRP A 151 -7.00 -10.46 -2.02
CA TRP A 151 -5.99 -11.35 -2.60
C TRP A 151 -4.79 -10.56 -3.13
N THR A 152 -5.02 -9.61 -4.04
CA THR A 152 -3.93 -8.84 -4.66
C THR A 152 -3.13 -8.01 -3.65
N THR A 153 -3.81 -7.48 -2.64
CA THR A 153 -3.16 -6.70 -1.57
C THR A 153 -2.29 -7.58 -0.68
N ASN A 154 -2.79 -8.75 -0.28
CA ASN A 154 -2.04 -9.69 0.55
C ASN A 154 -0.81 -10.25 -0.16
N ASP A 155 -0.91 -10.54 -1.45
CA ASP A 155 0.21 -11.05 -2.24
C ASP A 155 1.36 -10.05 -2.29
N ASN A 156 1.06 -8.78 -2.55
CA ASN A 156 2.04 -7.69 -2.53
C ASN A 156 2.64 -7.46 -1.13
N ALA A 157 1.82 -7.53 -0.08
CA ALA A 157 2.27 -7.38 1.29
C ALA A 157 3.23 -8.50 1.71
N LEU A 158 2.88 -9.75 1.42
CA LEU A 158 3.72 -10.93 1.70
C LEU A 158 5.05 -10.87 0.95
N TYR A 159 5.02 -10.46 -0.33
CA TYR A 159 6.23 -10.29 -1.12
C TYR A 159 7.18 -9.26 -0.51
N THR A 160 6.66 -8.10 -0.14
CA THR A 160 7.44 -7.01 0.44
C THR A 160 7.97 -7.37 1.83
N ALA A 161 7.13 -7.95 2.69
CA ALA A 161 7.51 -8.43 4.01
C ALA A 161 8.60 -9.53 3.94
N GLY A 162 8.45 -10.46 3.01
CA GLY A 162 9.44 -11.51 2.80
C GLY A 162 10.79 -10.99 2.32
N LEU A 163 10.83 -9.93 1.51
CA LEU A 163 12.08 -9.27 1.11
C LEU A 163 12.76 -8.60 2.31
N GLY A 164 12.01 -7.85 3.12
CA GLY A 164 12.54 -7.17 4.29
C GLY A 164 13.08 -8.14 5.34
N LEU A 165 12.33 -9.22 5.66
CA LEU A 165 12.80 -10.27 6.57
C LEU A 165 14.04 -10.98 6.03
N ALA A 166 14.09 -11.26 4.72
CA ALA A 166 15.26 -11.87 4.09
C ALA A 166 16.50 -10.99 4.24
N ASN A 167 16.34 -9.66 4.19
CA ASN A 167 17.43 -8.71 4.41
C ASN A 167 17.88 -8.68 5.87
N ILE A 168 16.94 -8.65 6.83
CA ILE A 168 17.24 -8.60 8.26
C ILE A 168 17.96 -9.88 8.73
N PHE A 169 17.44 -11.05 8.32
CA PHE A 169 17.96 -12.35 8.77
C PHE A 169 19.04 -12.94 7.85
N HIS A 170 19.42 -12.27 6.76
CA HIS A 170 20.38 -12.77 5.78
C HIS A 170 20.03 -14.14 5.22
N GLN A 171 18.72 -14.42 5.07
CA GLN A 171 18.19 -15.70 4.63
C GLN A 171 17.61 -15.62 3.21
N ARG A 172 17.40 -16.80 2.61
CA ARG A 172 16.78 -16.89 1.29
C ARG A 172 15.34 -16.36 1.35
N LYS A 173 14.92 -15.66 0.29
CA LYS A 173 13.59 -15.04 0.17
C LYS A 173 12.42 -16.02 0.41
N LYS A 174 12.47 -17.23 -0.19
CA LYS A 174 11.35 -18.19 -0.13
C LYS A 174 10.91 -18.54 1.30
N PRO A 175 11.81 -18.99 2.21
CA PRO A 175 11.40 -19.30 3.57
C PRO A 175 10.93 -18.06 4.34
N MET A 176 11.46 -16.88 4.04
CA MET A 176 11.05 -15.65 4.72
C MET A 176 9.65 -15.17 4.31
N VAL A 177 9.25 -15.38 3.06
CA VAL A 177 7.88 -15.12 2.61
C VAL A 177 6.89 -16.07 3.32
N LEU A 178 7.22 -17.35 3.42
CA LEU A 178 6.39 -18.32 4.15
C LEU A 178 6.28 -17.97 5.65
N LEU A 179 7.41 -17.61 6.26
CA LEU A 179 7.45 -17.22 7.67
C LEU A 179 6.59 -15.96 7.90
N SER A 180 6.70 -14.95 7.04
CA SER A 180 5.87 -13.73 7.15
C SER A 180 4.38 -14.03 6.98
N GLY A 181 4.02 -14.98 6.09
CA GLY A 181 2.64 -15.44 5.92
C GLY A 181 2.09 -16.12 7.17
N ILE A 182 2.86 -17.04 7.74
CA ILE A 182 2.47 -17.74 8.98
C ILE A 182 2.33 -16.74 10.13
N ILE A 183 3.32 -15.88 10.36
CA ILE A 183 3.27 -14.89 11.43
C ILE A 183 2.10 -13.93 11.22
N GLY A 184 1.88 -13.44 10.00
CA GLY A 184 0.77 -12.55 9.67
C GLY A 184 -0.59 -13.19 9.91
N THR A 185 -0.76 -14.46 9.54
CA THR A 185 -2.01 -15.20 9.76
C THR A 185 -2.26 -15.43 11.25
N VAL A 186 -1.27 -15.89 12.01
CA VAL A 186 -1.41 -16.11 13.46
C VAL A 186 -1.68 -14.78 14.16
N ALA A 187 -0.93 -13.73 13.83
CA ALA A 187 -1.12 -12.40 14.40
C ALA A 187 -2.51 -11.83 14.07
N SER A 188 -3.02 -12.03 12.86
CA SER A 188 -4.36 -11.54 12.47
C SER A 188 -5.48 -12.20 13.27
N VAL A 189 -5.38 -13.53 13.52
CA VAL A 189 -6.34 -14.25 14.37
C VAL A 189 -6.28 -13.72 15.80
N TRP A 190 -5.07 -13.57 16.36
CA TRP A 190 -4.91 -13.05 17.72
C TRP A 190 -5.40 -11.61 17.85
N LEU A 191 -5.10 -10.74 16.89
CA LEU A 191 -5.57 -9.34 16.85
C LEU A 191 -7.09 -9.27 16.71
N TYR A 192 -7.70 -10.13 15.87
CA TYR A 192 -9.15 -10.17 15.73
C TYR A 192 -9.85 -10.43 17.07
N TYR A 193 -9.40 -11.43 17.83
CA TYR A 193 -10.00 -11.77 19.11
C TYR A 193 -9.74 -10.75 20.22
N ASN A 194 -8.60 -10.06 20.19
CA ASN A 194 -8.20 -9.16 21.28
C ASN A 194 -8.45 -7.66 20.98
N PHE A 195 -8.57 -7.27 19.72
CA PHE A 195 -8.74 -5.86 19.32
C PHE A 195 -10.14 -5.55 18.79
N CYS A 196 -10.74 -6.43 18.00
CA CYS A 196 -12.10 -6.19 17.48
C CYS A 196 -13.20 -6.43 18.51
N GLY A 197 -12.89 -7.01 19.66
CA GLY A 197 -13.81 -7.09 20.81
C GLY A 197 -13.94 -5.78 21.61
N TRP A 198 -13.19 -4.74 21.24
CA TRP A 198 -13.20 -3.40 21.88
C TRP A 198 -13.79 -2.29 21.00
N LEU A 199 -14.16 -2.59 19.76
CA LEU A 199 -14.87 -1.72 18.81
C LEU A 199 -16.32 -2.15 18.62
#